data_2273e549e761024aef5da669f5e7053c
#
_entry.id   2273e549e761024aef5da669f5e7053c
#
_cell.length_a   1.000
_cell.length_b   1.000
_cell.length_c   1.000
_cell.angle_alpha   90.00
_cell.angle_beta   90.00
_cell.angle_gamma   90.00
#
_symmetry.space_group_name_H-M   'P 1'
#
loop_
_entity.id
_entity.type
_entity.pdbx_description
1 polymer ?
#
loop_
_entity_poly.entity_id
_entity_poly.type
_entity_poly.pdbx_seq_one_letter_code
_entity_poly.pdbx_strand_id
1 'polypeptide(L)'
;MRFNLNKEGEDKMFGFFKKNQVEKEVPVFALAGGEIVPITQVNDPVFAGKMMGDGFAVIPASGVITSPVKGEVVNVFPTLHAVGIKTPEGLEVLVHMGIDTVELKGAPFQTTVTVGQKVDENTVLSTVDLEALNEAGKDTAMMVLFTNMDKVESIVVATEGLVEGKAEVGKVTLKA
;
A
#
# COMPACT_ATOMS: atom_id res chain seq x y z
N MET A 1 52.89 -6.97 -12.47
CA MET A 1 52.27 -7.50 -11.24
C MET A 1 51.59 -6.43 -10.40
N ARG A 2 52.17 -5.31 -10.16
CA ARG A 2 51.55 -4.23 -9.37
C ARG A 2 50.34 -3.57 -10.04
N PHE A 3 50.27 -3.57 -11.37
CA PHE A 3 49.11 -3.00 -12.11
C PHE A 3 47.83 -3.82 -12.01
N ASN A 4 47.94 -5.14 -11.86
CA ASN A 4 46.75 -6.00 -11.72
C ASN A 4 46.10 -5.91 -10.36
N LEU A 5 46.86 -5.67 -9.30
CA LEU A 5 46.35 -5.49 -7.95
C LEU A 5 45.56 -4.18 -7.78
N ASN A 6 46.00 -3.12 -8.46
CA ASN A 6 45.27 -1.85 -8.43
C ASN A 6 43.96 -1.91 -9.22
N LYS A 7 43.94 -2.68 -10.29
CA LYS A 7 42.76 -2.86 -11.10
C LYS A 7 41.69 -3.70 -10.40
N GLU A 8 42.11 -4.74 -9.67
CA GLU A 8 41.21 -5.55 -8.85
C GLU A 8 40.64 -4.77 -7.67
N GLY A 9 41.41 -3.85 -7.09
CA GLY A 9 40.96 -2.97 -6.03
C GLY A 9 39.91 -1.95 -6.51
N GLU A 10 40.12 -1.38 -7.68
CA GLU A 10 39.17 -0.45 -8.29
C GLU A 10 37.85 -1.15 -8.68
N ASP A 11 37.92 -2.33 -9.27
CA ASP A 11 36.74 -3.12 -9.60
C ASP A 11 35.95 -3.55 -8.36
N LYS A 12 36.62 -3.85 -7.26
CA LYS A 12 35.97 -4.15 -5.97
C LYS A 12 35.31 -2.91 -5.36
N MET A 13 35.91 -1.75 -5.46
CA MET A 13 35.32 -0.49 -5.00
C MET A 13 34.11 -0.11 -5.86
N PHE A 14 34.17 -0.28 -7.17
CA PHE A 14 33.04 -0.05 -8.06
C PHE A 14 31.88 -1.00 -7.78
N GLY A 15 32.15 -2.27 -7.51
CA GLY A 15 31.13 -3.24 -7.10
C GLY A 15 30.49 -2.89 -5.76
N PHE A 16 31.26 -2.33 -4.83
CA PHE A 16 30.77 -1.88 -3.54
C PHE A 16 29.86 -0.64 -3.66
N PHE A 17 30.22 0.35 -4.48
CA PHE A 17 29.37 1.51 -4.74
C PHE A 17 28.06 1.15 -5.45
N LYS A 18 28.07 0.19 -6.38
CA LYS A 18 26.85 -0.34 -6.99
C LYS A 18 25.96 -1.07 -5.99
N LYS A 19 26.53 -1.77 -5.00
CA LYS A 19 25.77 -2.42 -3.92
C LYS A 19 25.16 -1.41 -2.94
N ASN A 20 25.78 -0.25 -2.72
CA ASN A 20 25.26 0.81 -1.86
C ASN A 20 24.15 1.62 -2.52
N GLN A 21 23.95 1.49 -3.83
CA GLN A 21 22.83 2.05 -4.59
C GLN A 21 21.71 1.03 -4.78
N VAL A 22 21.56 0.08 -3.85
CA VAL A 22 20.49 -0.92 -3.89
C VAL A 22 19.16 -0.19 -3.82
N GLU A 23 18.31 -0.45 -4.80
CA GLU A 23 16.94 0.00 -4.84
C GLU A 23 16.22 -0.39 -3.56
N LYS A 24 15.45 0.54 -3.01
CA LYS A 24 14.66 0.29 -1.80
C LYS A 24 13.39 -0.43 -2.20
N GLU A 25 13.26 -1.67 -1.77
CA GLU A 25 12.08 -2.48 -2.01
C GLU A 25 11.17 -2.48 -0.78
N VAL A 26 9.89 -2.24 -1.02
CA VAL A 26 8.84 -2.28 0.00
C VAL A 26 7.92 -3.45 -0.29
N PRO A 27 7.90 -4.48 0.57
CA PRO A 27 6.91 -5.55 0.45
C PRO A 27 5.49 -5.01 0.67
N VAL A 28 4.55 -5.54 -0.09
CA VAL A 28 3.13 -5.14 -0.03
C VAL A 28 2.27 -6.36 0.26
N PHE A 29 1.33 -6.20 1.18
CA PHE A 29 0.48 -7.26 1.70
C PHE A 29 -0.99 -6.97 1.39
N ALA A 30 -1.78 -8.03 1.25
CA ALA A 30 -3.23 -7.89 1.11
C ALA A 30 -3.81 -7.34 2.42
N LEU A 31 -4.52 -6.20 2.32
CA LEU A 31 -5.15 -5.55 3.49
C LEU A 31 -6.41 -6.27 3.95
N ALA A 32 -6.92 -7.18 3.16
CA ALA A 32 -8.05 -8.06 3.47
C ALA A 32 -7.99 -9.31 2.61
N GLY A 33 -8.63 -10.39 3.05
CA GLY A 33 -8.92 -11.52 2.18
C GLY A 33 -10.03 -11.19 1.21
N GLY A 34 -9.92 -11.63 -0.03
CA GLY A 34 -10.91 -11.39 -1.06
C GLY A 34 -10.32 -11.45 -2.47
N GLU A 35 -10.98 -10.77 -3.39
CA GLU A 35 -10.56 -10.71 -4.79
C GLU A 35 -9.68 -9.47 -5.01
N ILE A 36 -8.42 -9.68 -5.45
CA ILE A 36 -7.54 -8.58 -5.82
C ILE A 36 -7.85 -8.14 -7.26
N VAL A 37 -7.92 -6.82 -7.46
CA VAL A 37 -8.15 -6.21 -8.76
C VAL A 37 -7.18 -5.04 -8.97
N PRO A 38 -6.80 -4.75 -10.22
CA PRO A 38 -5.98 -3.57 -10.50
C PRO A 38 -6.77 -2.30 -10.20
N ILE A 39 -6.08 -1.22 -9.83
CA ILE A 39 -6.75 0.05 -9.51
C ILE A 39 -7.58 0.58 -10.69
N THR A 40 -7.19 0.26 -11.92
CA THR A 40 -7.90 0.66 -13.15
C THR A 40 -9.31 0.08 -13.28
N GLN A 41 -9.63 -0.96 -12.51
CA GLN A 41 -10.93 -1.62 -12.54
C GLN A 41 -11.88 -1.17 -11.41
N VAL A 42 -11.46 -0.31 -10.52
CA VAL A 42 -12.37 0.21 -9.49
C VAL A 42 -13.40 1.16 -10.10
N ASN A 43 -14.57 1.19 -9.48
CA ASN A 43 -15.73 1.93 -10.02
C ASN A 43 -15.73 3.40 -9.62
N ASP A 44 -14.59 4.07 -9.85
CA ASP A 44 -14.42 5.50 -9.61
C ASP A 44 -13.36 6.04 -10.59
N PRO A 45 -13.69 7.05 -11.40
CA PRO A 45 -12.78 7.55 -12.44
C PRO A 45 -11.52 8.22 -11.87
N VAL A 46 -11.55 8.79 -10.67
CA VAL A 46 -10.40 9.42 -10.05
C VAL A 46 -9.38 8.36 -9.66
N PHE A 47 -9.81 7.30 -9.00
CA PHE A 47 -8.93 6.19 -8.61
C PHE A 47 -8.50 5.33 -9.80
N ALA A 48 -9.44 4.95 -10.65
CA ALA A 48 -9.14 4.16 -11.86
C ALA A 48 -8.24 4.91 -12.84
N GLY A 49 -8.34 6.22 -12.88
CA GLY A 49 -7.46 7.09 -13.70
C GLY A 49 -6.10 7.36 -13.09
N LYS A 50 -5.78 6.78 -11.94
CA LYS A 50 -4.52 6.96 -11.21
C LYS A 50 -4.23 8.42 -10.80
N MET A 51 -5.25 9.21 -10.63
CA MET A 51 -5.12 10.62 -10.24
C MET A 51 -4.63 10.78 -8.80
N MET A 52 -4.89 9.79 -7.94
CA MET A 52 -4.43 9.73 -6.55
C MET A 52 -3.17 8.86 -6.38
N GLY A 53 -2.61 8.34 -7.46
CA GLY A 53 -1.50 7.41 -7.48
C GLY A 53 -1.88 6.06 -8.07
N ASP A 54 -0.89 5.23 -8.33
CA ASP A 54 -1.09 3.84 -8.75
C ASP A 54 -1.31 2.94 -7.53
N GLY A 55 -1.79 1.74 -7.75
CA GLY A 55 -2.03 0.79 -6.68
C GLY A 55 -2.91 -0.37 -7.11
N PHE A 56 -3.66 -0.88 -6.16
CA PHE A 56 -4.59 -2.00 -6.36
C PHE A 56 -5.75 -1.90 -5.38
N ALA A 57 -6.73 -2.76 -5.57
CA ALA A 57 -7.83 -2.90 -4.63
C ALA A 57 -8.08 -4.36 -4.30
N VAL A 58 -8.73 -4.60 -3.17
CA VAL A 58 -9.28 -5.90 -2.79
C VAL A 58 -10.77 -5.72 -2.58
N ILE A 59 -11.56 -6.57 -3.22
CA ILE A 59 -12.99 -6.70 -2.91
C ILE A 59 -13.07 -7.64 -1.71
N PRO A 60 -13.32 -7.13 -0.49
CA PRO A 60 -13.09 -7.87 0.72
C PRO A 60 -14.18 -8.91 1.00
N ALA A 61 -13.77 -10.07 1.52
CA ALA A 61 -14.67 -11.09 2.03
C ALA A 61 -15.11 -10.82 3.48
N SER A 62 -14.35 -10.00 4.21
CA SER A 62 -14.66 -9.57 5.58
C SER A 62 -14.19 -8.13 5.81
N GLY A 63 -14.74 -7.50 6.84
CA GLY A 63 -14.46 -6.09 7.14
C GLY A 63 -13.22 -5.81 7.96
N VAL A 64 -12.41 -6.81 8.31
CA VAL A 64 -11.16 -6.61 9.05
C VAL A 64 -10.07 -6.16 8.08
N ILE A 65 -9.62 -4.92 8.21
CA ILE A 65 -8.65 -4.30 7.30
C ILE A 65 -7.33 -4.13 8.04
N THR A 66 -6.28 -4.75 7.51
CA THR A 66 -4.92 -4.67 8.05
C THR A 66 -4.03 -3.76 7.22
N SER A 67 -2.86 -3.39 7.75
CA SER A 67 -1.94 -2.54 7.00
C SER A 67 -1.34 -3.30 5.81
N PRO A 68 -1.34 -2.70 4.62
CA PRO A 68 -0.72 -3.31 3.43
C PRO A 68 0.80 -3.18 3.42
N VAL A 69 1.38 -2.39 4.31
CA VAL A 69 2.83 -2.15 4.41
C VAL A 69 3.26 -2.03 5.85
N LYS A 70 4.55 -2.27 6.09
CA LYS A 70 5.19 -1.93 7.35
C LYS A 70 5.56 -0.44 7.33
N GLY A 71 5.12 0.30 8.34
CA GLY A 71 5.38 1.72 8.41
C GLY A 71 4.80 2.40 9.64
N GLU A 72 4.53 3.67 9.52
CA GLU A 72 3.97 4.52 10.56
C GLU A 72 2.73 5.24 10.04
N VAL A 73 1.68 5.26 10.84
CA VAL A 73 0.46 6.02 10.52
C VAL A 73 0.78 7.51 10.58
N VAL A 74 0.57 8.20 9.47
CA VAL A 74 0.82 9.65 9.35
C VAL A 74 -0.46 10.47 9.26
N ASN A 75 -1.57 9.83 8.92
CA ASN A 75 -2.88 10.49 8.86
C ASN A 75 -4.01 9.49 9.12
N VAL A 76 -4.98 9.89 9.91
CA VAL A 76 -6.28 9.22 10.06
C VAL A 76 -7.34 10.26 9.70
N PHE A 77 -8.08 10.02 8.64
CA PHE A 77 -9.08 10.98 8.17
C PHE A 77 -10.21 11.10 9.19
N PRO A 78 -10.74 12.31 9.44
CA PRO A 78 -11.77 12.51 10.45
C PRO A 78 -13.04 11.67 10.23
N THR A 79 -13.35 11.37 8.97
CA THR A 79 -14.47 10.51 8.58
C THR A 79 -14.10 9.03 8.53
N LEU A 80 -12.92 8.65 9.01
CA LEU A 80 -12.42 7.29 9.25
C LEU A 80 -12.37 6.38 8.01
N HIS A 81 -12.68 6.90 6.83
CA HIS A 81 -12.70 6.12 5.58
C HIS A 81 -11.32 5.93 4.96
N ALA A 82 -10.31 6.62 5.43
CA ALA A 82 -8.96 6.54 4.89
C ALA A 82 -7.89 6.71 5.97
N VAL A 83 -6.77 6.01 5.77
CA VAL A 83 -5.59 6.03 6.64
C VAL A 83 -4.35 6.20 5.77
N GLY A 84 -3.51 7.17 6.09
CA GLY A 84 -2.21 7.39 5.46
C GLY A 84 -1.09 6.73 6.26
N ILE A 85 -0.18 6.04 5.57
CA ILE A 85 0.96 5.34 6.16
C ILE A 85 2.21 5.72 5.39
N LYS A 86 3.32 5.90 6.10
CA LYS A 86 4.63 6.13 5.49
C LYS A 86 5.58 5.02 5.90
N THR A 87 6.22 4.39 4.92
CA THR A 87 7.19 3.34 5.18
C THR A 87 8.56 3.93 5.55
N PRO A 88 9.45 3.16 6.23
CA PRO A 88 10.80 3.61 6.53
C PRO A 88 11.61 3.99 5.28
N GLU A 89 11.32 3.34 4.14
CA GLU A 89 11.97 3.60 2.85
C GLU A 89 11.50 4.92 2.21
N GLY A 90 10.38 5.48 2.67
CA GLY A 90 9.82 6.74 2.19
C GLY A 90 8.64 6.63 1.24
N LEU A 91 8.07 5.42 1.05
CA LEU A 91 6.83 5.25 0.29
C LEU A 91 5.64 5.79 1.10
N GLU A 92 4.81 6.57 0.45
CA GLU A 92 3.56 7.07 1.03
C GLU A 92 2.39 6.25 0.48
N VAL A 93 1.62 5.68 1.40
CA VAL A 93 0.52 4.76 1.10
C VAL A 93 -0.77 5.29 1.69
N LEU A 94 -1.82 5.36 0.88
CA LEU A 94 -3.17 5.67 1.31
C LEU A 94 -4.02 4.40 1.25
N VAL A 95 -4.58 4.01 2.38
CA VAL A 95 -5.62 3.00 2.45
C VAL A 95 -6.97 3.71 2.42
N HIS A 96 -7.75 3.48 1.36
CA HIS A 96 -9.06 4.10 1.18
C HIS A 96 -10.13 3.01 1.17
N MET A 97 -11.01 3.04 2.15
CA MET A 97 -11.96 1.96 2.44
C MET A 97 -13.32 2.26 1.85
N GLY A 98 -13.63 1.60 0.74
CA GLY A 98 -14.85 1.82 -0.04
C GLY A 98 -14.76 3.05 -0.95
N ILE A 99 -15.79 3.25 -1.76
CA ILE A 99 -15.91 4.38 -2.69
C ILE A 99 -17.03 5.31 -2.21
N ASP A 100 -16.75 6.62 -2.18
CA ASP A 100 -17.64 7.67 -1.67
C ASP A 100 -18.06 7.51 -0.20
N THR A 101 -17.28 6.75 0.55
CA THR A 101 -17.58 6.43 1.96
C THR A 101 -17.32 7.61 2.90
N VAL A 102 -16.67 8.66 2.45
CA VAL A 102 -16.56 9.94 3.18
C VAL A 102 -17.93 10.48 3.56
N GLU A 103 -18.93 10.26 2.73
CA GLU A 103 -20.31 10.72 2.94
C GLU A 103 -20.99 10.07 4.15
N LEU A 104 -20.50 8.92 4.61
CA LEU A 104 -21.07 8.18 5.75
C LEU A 104 -20.60 8.70 7.11
N LYS A 105 -19.71 9.69 7.12
CA LYS A 105 -19.25 10.42 8.32
C LYS A 105 -18.70 9.52 9.42
N GLY A 106 -18.05 8.43 9.03
CA GLY A 106 -17.37 7.50 9.93
C GLY A 106 -18.22 6.39 10.51
N ALA A 107 -19.53 6.39 10.30
CA ALA A 107 -20.46 5.45 10.92
C ALA A 107 -20.10 3.96 10.75
N PRO A 108 -19.70 3.46 9.54
CA PRO A 108 -19.38 2.04 9.35
C PRO A 108 -17.96 1.66 9.75
N PHE A 109 -17.12 2.58 10.24
CA PHE A 109 -15.70 2.36 10.49
C PHE A 109 -15.37 2.35 11.99
N GLN A 110 -14.70 1.29 12.45
CA GLN A 110 -14.07 1.24 13.77
C GLN A 110 -12.56 1.26 13.59
N THR A 111 -11.99 2.45 13.54
CA THR A 111 -10.55 2.65 13.37
C THR A 111 -9.84 2.49 14.70
N THR A 112 -8.83 1.62 14.72
CA THR A 112 -8.10 1.23 15.94
C THR A 112 -6.69 1.80 16.02
N VAL A 113 -6.24 2.50 14.99
CA VAL A 113 -4.91 3.10 14.93
C VAL A 113 -4.95 4.61 15.13
N THR A 114 -3.83 5.16 15.60
CA THR A 114 -3.62 6.58 15.80
C THR A 114 -2.38 7.06 15.05
N VAL A 115 -2.33 8.35 14.73
CA VAL A 115 -1.14 8.96 14.11
C VAL A 115 0.10 8.73 14.98
N GLY A 116 1.20 8.32 14.35
CA GLY A 116 2.46 7.98 15.03
C GLY A 116 2.61 6.51 15.39
N GLN A 117 1.55 5.72 15.27
CA GLN A 117 1.60 4.28 15.55
C GLN A 117 2.38 3.53 14.48
N LYS A 118 3.27 2.63 14.90
CA LYS A 118 3.94 1.68 14.01
C LYS A 118 2.99 0.54 13.66
N VAL A 119 2.95 0.19 12.40
CA VAL A 119 2.06 -0.84 11.85
C VAL A 119 2.80 -1.81 10.95
N ASP A 120 2.26 -3.00 10.81
CA ASP A 120 2.68 -4.02 9.85
C ASP A 120 1.45 -4.81 9.35
N GLU A 121 1.68 -5.86 8.57
CA GLU A 121 0.62 -6.69 7.98
C GLU A 121 -0.30 -7.36 9.01
N ASN A 122 0.12 -7.44 10.26
CA ASN A 122 -0.69 -8.01 11.36
C ASN A 122 -1.50 -6.95 12.12
N THR A 123 -1.25 -5.68 11.85
CA THR A 123 -1.94 -4.59 12.54
C THR A 123 -3.29 -4.31 11.89
N VAL A 124 -4.37 -4.43 12.66
CA VAL A 124 -5.71 -4.02 12.21
C VAL A 124 -5.78 -2.49 12.20
N LEU A 125 -6.04 -1.92 11.04
CA LEU A 125 -6.26 -0.47 10.88
C LEU A 125 -7.68 -0.09 11.24
N SER A 126 -8.64 -0.87 10.76
CA SER A 126 -10.06 -0.62 10.93
C SER A 126 -10.86 -1.90 10.79
N THR A 127 -12.00 -1.95 11.44
CA THR A 127 -13.05 -2.93 11.16
C THR A 127 -14.20 -2.21 10.48
N VAL A 128 -14.54 -2.64 9.27
CA VAL A 128 -15.54 -2.02 8.42
C VAL A 128 -16.81 -2.85 8.43
N ASP A 129 -17.93 -2.21 8.67
CA ASP A 129 -19.25 -2.83 8.52
C ASP A 129 -19.62 -2.86 7.02
N LEU A 130 -19.30 -3.97 6.36
CA LEU A 130 -19.55 -4.15 4.92
C LEU A 130 -21.05 -4.15 4.58
N GLU A 131 -21.89 -4.64 5.49
CA GLU A 131 -23.34 -4.63 5.30
C GLU A 131 -23.88 -3.20 5.29
N ALA A 132 -23.38 -2.36 6.19
CA ALA A 132 -23.74 -0.95 6.22
C ALA A 132 -23.31 -0.22 4.93
N LEU A 133 -22.14 -0.54 4.36
CA LEU A 133 -21.73 -0.01 3.06
C LEU A 133 -22.69 -0.43 1.94
N ASN A 134 -23.05 -1.70 1.91
CA ASN A 134 -23.98 -2.23 0.90
C ASN A 134 -25.35 -1.58 1.03
N GLU A 135 -25.88 -1.44 2.23
CA GLU A 135 -27.17 -0.79 2.51
C GLU A 135 -27.16 0.69 2.09
N ALA A 136 -26.03 1.36 2.24
CA ALA A 136 -25.83 2.75 1.81
C ALA A 136 -25.60 2.88 0.29
N GLY A 137 -25.55 1.77 -0.45
CA GLY A 137 -25.28 1.76 -1.88
C GLY A 137 -23.82 2.10 -2.24
N LYS A 138 -22.89 1.90 -1.30
CA LYS A 138 -21.46 2.17 -1.50
C LYS A 138 -20.71 0.92 -1.96
N ASP A 139 -19.75 1.12 -2.85
CA ASP A 139 -18.83 0.08 -3.29
C ASP A 139 -17.87 -0.27 -2.14
N THR A 140 -17.63 -1.57 -1.94
CA THR A 140 -16.80 -2.07 -0.84
C THR A 140 -15.31 -2.22 -1.21
N ALA A 141 -14.88 -1.84 -2.39
CA ALA A 141 -13.48 -1.95 -2.79
C ALA A 141 -12.56 -1.26 -1.77
N MET A 142 -11.62 -2.02 -1.23
CA MET A 142 -10.59 -1.52 -0.32
C MET A 142 -9.35 -1.23 -1.13
N MET A 143 -8.98 0.05 -1.25
CA MET A 143 -7.93 0.51 -2.16
C MET A 143 -6.63 0.77 -1.42
N VAL A 144 -5.54 0.35 -2.04
CA VAL A 144 -4.17 0.67 -1.62
C VAL A 144 -3.56 1.55 -2.71
N LEU A 145 -3.24 2.78 -2.37
CA LEU A 145 -2.74 3.78 -3.30
C LEU A 145 -1.33 4.23 -2.89
N PHE A 146 -0.41 4.22 -3.84
CA PHE A 146 0.94 4.75 -3.68
C PHE A 146 0.92 6.19 -4.16
N THR A 147 0.94 7.15 -3.24
CA THR A 147 0.60 8.54 -3.55
C THR A 147 1.79 9.38 -4.00
N ASN A 148 3.02 9.01 -3.62
CA ASN A 148 4.23 9.72 -4.03
C ASN A 148 4.93 9.02 -5.20
N MET A 149 4.24 8.90 -6.32
CA MET A 149 4.68 8.18 -7.52
C MET A 149 5.97 8.73 -8.13
N ASP A 150 6.32 9.98 -7.87
CA ASP A 150 7.60 10.58 -8.27
C ASP A 150 8.81 9.83 -7.68
N LYS A 151 8.65 9.16 -6.56
CA LYS A 151 9.67 8.35 -5.90
C LYS A 151 9.64 6.87 -6.27
N VAL A 152 8.64 6.43 -7.01
CA VAL A 152 8.43 5.03 -7.36
C VAL A 152 9.14 4.70 -8.68
N GLU A 153 9.99 3.68 -8.65
CA GLU A 153 10.64 3.11 -9.84
C GLU A 153 9.73 2.09 -10.53
N SER A 154 9.20 1.14 -9.75
CA SER A 154 8.33 0.10 -10.27
C SER A 154 7.38 -0.46 -9.21
N ILE A 155 6.26 -0.98 -9.68
CA ILE A 155 5.26 -1.67 -8.88
C ILE A 155 5.05 -3.06 -9.50
N VAL A 156 5.27 -4.11 -8.70
CA VAL A 156 5.01 -5.49 -9.10
C VAL A 156 4.06 -6.09 -8.06
N VAL A 157 2.77 -6.03 -8.33
CA VAL A 157 1.71 -6.50 -7.44
C VAL A 157 0.75 -7.39 -8.23
N ALA A 158 0.25 -8.47 -7.62
CA ALA A 158 -0.80 -9.29 -8.19
C ALA A 158 -2.01 -8.42 -8.56
N THR A 159 -2.63 -8.69 -9.71
CA THR A 159 -3.72 -7.88 -10.26
C THR A 159 -5.02 -8.64 -10.44
N GLU A 160 -5.03 -9.93 -10.12
CA GLU A 160 -6.23 -10.79 -10.27
C GLU A 160 -6.17 -11.99 -9.33
N GLY A 161 -7.31 -12.55 -9.05
CA GLY A 161 -7.47 -13.77 -8.27
C GLY A 161 -7.83 -13.55 -6.82
N LEU A 162 -7.99 -14.65 -6.11
CA LEU A 162 -8.29 -14.65 -4.67
C LEU A 162 -7.00 -14.56 -3.88
N VAL A 163 -6.99 -13.70 -2.86
CA VAL A 163 -5.88 -13.56 -1.93
C VAL A 163 -6.36 -13.75 -0.49
N GLU A 164 -5.48 -14.26 0.35
CA GLU A 164 -5.70 -14.28 1.79
C GLU A 164 -5.25 -12.95 2.39
N GLY A 165 -5.96 -12.51 3.42
CA GLY A 165 -5.55 -11.34 4.20
C GLY A 165 -4.15 -11.54 4.77
N LYS A 166 -3.35 -10.47 4.80
CA LYS A 166 -1.95 -10.45 5.26
C LYS A 166 -0.94 -11.17 4.34
N ALA A 167 -1.39 -11.81 3.26
CA ALA A 167 -0.49 -12.44 2.31
C ALA A 167 0.32 -11.39 1.54
N GLU A 168 1.60 -11.65 1.33
CA GLU A 168 2.43 -10.81 0.46
C GLU A 168 1.94 -10.94 -0.98
N VAL A 169 1.56 -9.82 -1.59
CA VAL A 169 1.01 -9.78 -2.95
C VAL A 169 1.95 -9.12 -3.95
N GLY A 170 3.05 -8.57 -3.48
CA GLY A 170 4.03 -7.95 -4.36
C GLY A 170 4.99 -7.01 -3.64
N LYS A 171 5.58 -6.12 -4.41
CA LYS A 171 6.52 -5.12 -3.91
C LYS A 171 6.49 -3.84 -4.73
N VAL A 172 6.86 -2.75 -4.09
CA VAL A 172 7.13 -1.46 -4.73
C VAL A 172 8.63 -1.16 -4.60
N THR A 173 9.27 -0.82 -5.70
CA THR A 173 10.67 -0.40 -5.72
C THR A 173 10.74 1.11 -5.83
N LEU A 174 11.48 1.74 -4.93
CA LEU A 174 11.71 3.18 -4.94
C LEU A 174 12.98 3.53 -5.71
N LYS A 175 13.00 4.70 -6.32
CA LYS A 175 14.19 5.28 -6.97
C LYS A 175 15.31 5.45 -5.95
N ALA A 176 16.51 5.19 -6.40
CA ALA A 176 17.72 5.39 -5.60
C ALA A 176 17.96 6.86 -5.25
#